data_67c1675ad7a748eeec6955c7b0ab2071
#
_entry.id   67c1675ad7a748eeec6955c7b0ab2071
#
_cell.length_a   1.000
_cell.length_b   1.000
_cell.length_c   1.000
_cell.angle_alpha   90.00
_cell.angle_beta   90.00
_cell.angle_gamma   90.00
#
_symmetry.space_group_name_H-M   'P 1'
#
loop_
_entity.id
_entity.type
_entity.pdbx_description
1 polymer ?
#
loop_
_entity_poly.entity_id
_entity_poly.type
_entity_poly.pdbx_seq_one_letter_code
_entity_poly.pdbx_strand_id
1 'polypeptide(L)'
;MASSQQVNLLSCENVSKAFGERPLLRDVSLGVSKGERIGVVGRNGAGKSTLLRVLAGAEPPNSGRVTRGASVVVGELDQVGTSAEHATIRSHVLGDRDEHDWAGDSAVREILTALLGGFQSEQLDRRISDLSGGERRRAYLAEQLIREVDVLFLDEPTNHLDVEIIAWLAAHLKGRPKIAIVTVTHDRWFLDEVCDHMWEVVGGNVEEYVGGYS
;
A
#
# COMPACT_ATOMS: atom_id res chain seq x y z
N MET A 1 -27.08 -10.79 -17.89
CA MET A 1 -26.27 -10.23 -16.78
C MET A 1 -25.25 -9.31 -17.42
N ALA A 2 -25.34 -8.01 -17.21
CA ALA A 2 -24.41 -7.06 -17.79
C ALA A 2 -23.05 -7.27 -17.12
N SER A 3 -22.05 -7.65 -17.90
CA SER A 3 -20.66 -7.66 -17.50
C SER A 3 -20.30 -6.22 -17.12
N SER A 4 -20.19 -5.92 -15.82
CA SER A 4 -19.65 -4.63 -15.39
C SER A 4 -18.23 -4.56 -15.93
N GLN A 5 -17.98 -3.68 -16.91
CA GLN A 5 -16.62 -3.41 -17.37
C GLN A 5 -15.80 -2.94 -16.15
N GLN A 6 -14.93 -3.79 -15.69
CA GLN A 6 -13.98 -3.45 -14.63
C GLN A 6 -13.09 -2.31 -15.14
N VAL A 7 -13.10 -1.18 -14.43
CA VAL A 7 -12.32 -0.02 -14.83
C VAL A 7 -10.87 -0.28 -14.49
N ASN A 8 -10.03 -0.44 -15.50
CA ASN A 8 -8.58 -0.59 -15.33
C ASN A 8 -7.99 0.75 -14.86
N LEU A 9 -7.34 0.76 -13.72
CA LEU A 9 -6.68 1.93 -13.13
C LEU A 9 -5.22 2.03 -13.53
N LEU A 10 -4.55 0.89 -13.61
CA LEU A 10 -3.13 0.78 -13.88
C LEU A 10 -2.83 -0.55 -14.58
N SER A 11 -1.90 -0.54 -15.52
CA SER A 11 -1.38 -1.75 -16.16
C SER A 11 0.12 -1.66 -16.39
N CYS A 12 0.78 -2.81 -16.42
CA CYS A 12 2.14 -2.92 -16.93
C CYS A 12 2.17 -3.92 -18.11
N GLU A 13 3.06 -3.65 -19.07
CA GLU A 13 3.22 -4.47 -20.26
C GLU A 13 4.70 -4.79 -20.50
N ASN A 14 5.02 -6.08 -20.55
CA ASN A 14 6.36 -6.63 -20.79
C ASN A 14 7.44 -6.01 -19.89
N VAL A 15 7.08 -5.74 -18.62
CA VAL A 15 7.97 -5.11 -17.66
C VAL A 15 9.05 -6.09 -17.22
N SER A 16 10.29 -5.68 -17.39
CA SER A 16 11.44 -6.39 -16.84
C SER A 16 12.26 -5.48 -15.93
N LYS A 17 12.78 -6.03 -14.83
CA LYS A 17 13.61 -5.32 -13.86
C LYS A 17 14.71 -6.21 -13.33
N ALA A 18 15.93 -5.66 -13.28
CA ALA A 18 17.10 -6.32 -12.72
C ALA A 18 17.90 -5.34 -11.85
N PHE A 19 18.61 -5.86 -10.87
CA PHE A 19 19.63 -5.14 -10.13
C PHE A 19 20.99 -5.79 -10.40
N GLY A 20 21.86 -5.09 -11.14
CA GLY A 20 23.07 -5.65 -11.70
C GLY A 20 22.74 -6.83 -12.64
N GLU A 21 23.38 -7.97 -12.43
CA GLU A 21 23.15 -9.19 -13.25
C GLU A 21 21.96 -10.03 -12.76
N ARG A 22 21.31 -9.64 -11.66
CA ARG A 22 20.19 -10.41 -11.06
C ARG A 22 18.85 -9.94 -11.60
N PRO A 23 18.20 -10.68 -12.50
CA PRO A 23 16.85 -10.37 -12.95
C PRO A 23 15.85 -10.71 -11.83
N LEU A 24 14.96 -9.74 -11.50
CA LEU A 24 13.88 -9.92 -10.53
C LEU A 24 12.52 -10.02 -11.18
N LEU A 25 12.30 -9.32 -12.30
CA LEU A 25 11.06 -9.39 -13.09
C LEU A 25 11.44 -9.60 -14.55
N ARG A 26 10.67 -10.44 -15.27
CA ARG A 26 10.89 -10.81 -16.67
C ARG A 26 9.58 -10.77 -17.42
N ASP A 27 9.45 -9.82 -18.34
CA ASP A 27 8.32 -9.67 -19.27
C ASP A 27 6.93 -9.75 -18.58
N VAL A 28 6.83 -9.14 -17.39
CA VAL A 28 5.62 -9.16 -16.58
C VAL A 28 4.58 -8.22 -17.18
N SER A 29 3.35 -8.76 -17.38
CA SER A 29 2.20 -7.98 -17.85
C SER A 29 1.02 -8.24 -16.93
N LEU A 30 0.54 -7.18 -16.24
CA LEU A 30 -0.49 -7.23 -15.20
C LEU A 30 -1.41 -6.03 -15.32
N GLY A 31 -2.60 -6.14 -14.74
CA GLY A 31 -3.54 -5.04 -14.60
C GLY A 31 -4.08 -4.91 -13.18
N VAL A 32 -4.38 -3.69 -12.78
CA VAL A 32 -5.05 -3.39 -11.50
C VAL A 32 -6.33 -2.64 -11.81
N SER A 33 -7.46 -3.24 -11.49
CA SER A 33 -8.79 -2.67 -11.72
C SER A 33 -9.37 -2.06 -10.44
N LYS A 34 -10.34 -1.19 -10.60
CA LYS A 34 -11.01 -0.52 -9.48
C LYS A 34 -11.64 -1.53 -8.53
N GLY A 35 -11.31 -1.39 -7.25
CA GLY A 35 -11.82 -2.23 -6.17
C GLY A 35 -11.19 -3.61 -6.08
N GLU A 36 -10.23 -3.95 -6.93
CA GLU A 36 -9.47 -5.20 -6.87
C GLU A 36 -8.62 -5.28 -5.61
N ARG A 37 -8.47 -6.49 -5.06
CA ARG A 37 -7.76 -6.75 -3.81
C ARG A 37 -6.76 -7.87 -4.02
N ILE A 38 -5.52 -7.49 -4.25
CA ILE A 38 -4.47 -8.38 -4.73
C ILE A 38 -3.43 -8.59 -3.63
N GLY A 39 -3.24 -9.85 -3.24
CA GLY A 39 -2.13 -10.28 -2.40
C GLY A 39 -0.94 -10.71 -3.24
N VAL A 40 0.25 -10.19 -2.97
CA VAL A 40 1.47 -10.58 -3.69
C VAL A 40 2.31 -11.50 -2.83
N VAL A 41 2.52 -12.71 -3.29
CA VAL A 41 3.23 -13.77 -2.57
C VAL A 41 4.44 -14.28 -3.33
N GLY A 42 5.28 -15.06 -2.67
CA GLY A 42 6.50 -15.62 -3.23
C GLY A 42 7.65 -15.59 -2.23
N ARG A 43 8.77 -16.23 -2.57
CA ARG A 43 9.95 -16.34 -1.69
C ARG A 43 10.56 -14.97 -1.40
N ASN A 44 11.30 -14.88 -0.28
CA ASN A 44 12.08 -13.68 0.03
C ASN A 44 13.12 -13.42 -1.06
N GLY A 45 13.18 -12.15 -1.49
CA GLY A 45 14.05 -11.73 -2.60
C GLY A 45 13.57 -12.15 -3.99
N ALA A 46 12.32 -12.63 -4.15
CA ALA A 46 11.74 -12.96 -5.46
C ALA A 46 11.40 -11.74 -6.33
N GLY A 47 11.33 -10.53 -5.73
CA GLY A 47 11.02 -9.31 -6.46
C GLY A 47 9.66 -8.68 -6.11
N LYS A 48 8.97 -9.15 -5.06
CA LYS A 48 7.64 -8.65 -4.65
C LYS A 48 7.62 -7.13 -4.41
N SER A 49 8.49 -6.63 -3.54
CA SER A 49 8.61 -5.19 -3.25
C SER A 49 9.03 -4.39 -4.50
N THR A 50 9.90 -4.96 -5.33
CA THR A 50 10.28 -4.35 -6.61
C THR A 50 9.10 -4.25 -7.56
N LEU A 51 8.24 -5.28 -7.63
CA LEU A 51 7.02 -5.25 -8.43
C LEU A 51 6.10 -4.11 -7.97
N LEU A 52 5.85 -3.99 -6.65
CA LEU A 52 5.03 -2.91 -6.10
C LEU A 52 5.58 -1.54 -6.48
N ARG A 53 6.88 -1.31 -6.25
CA ARG A 53 7.54 -0.02 -6.51
C ARG A 53 7.54 0.35 -8.00
N VAL A 54 7.69 -0.64 -8.89
CA VAL A 54 7.59 -0.42 -10.33
C VAL A 54 6.16 -0.05 -10.73
N LEU A 55 5.15 -0.76 -10.22
CA LEU A 55 3.75 -0.47 -10.49
C LEU A 55 3.32 0.88 -9.91
N ALA A 56 3.77 1.22 -8.70
CA ALA A 56 3.52 2.52 -8.07
C ALA A 56 4.20 3.68 -8.81
N GLY A 57 5.22 3.39 -9.63
CA GLY A 57 6.02 4.40 -10.34
C GLY A 57 7.17 4.97 -9.52
N ALA A 58 7.44 4.42 -8.34
CA ALA A 58 8.58 4.80 -7.50
C ALA A 58 9.92 4.31 -8.07
N GLU A 59 9.88 3.27 -8.90
CA GLU A 59 11.06 2.73 -9.55
C GLU A 59 10.82 2.46 -11.05
N PRO A 60 11.67 2.97 -11.96
CA PRO A 60 11.50 2.73 -13.39
C PRO A 60 11.87 1.29 -13.74
N PRO A 61 11.13 0.63 -14.65
CA PRO A 61 11.52 -0.67 -15.21
C PRO A 61 12.76 -0.52 -16.11
N ASN A 62 13.48 -1.62 -16.36
CA ASN A 62 14.56 -1.65 -17.35
C ASN A 62 14.01 -1.75 -18.78
N SER A 63 12.88 -2.44 -18.97
CA SER A 63 12.14 -2.54 -20.23
C SER A 63 10.65 -2.69 -19.98
N GLY A 64 9.85 -2.53 -21.02
CA GLY A 64 8.40 -2.50 -20.92
C GLY A 64 7.88 -1.13 -20.47
N ARG A 65 6.61 -1.08 -20.12
CA ARG A 65 5.97 0.18 -19.68
C ARG A 65 4.94 -0.06 -18.59
N VAL A 66 4.76 0.94 -17.74
CA VAL A 66 3.64 1.04 -16.81
C VAL A 66 2.75 2.19 -17.29
N THR A 67 1.46 1.91 -17.44
CA THR A 67 0.46 2.88 -17.86
C THR A 67 -0.52 3.09 -16.71
N ARG A 68 -0.78 4.33 -16.36
CA ARG A 68 -1.73 4.73 -15.33
C ARG A 68 -2.75 5.68 -15.92
N GLY A 69 -4.03 5.52 -15.56
CA GLY A 69 -5.07 6.47 -15.93
C GLY A 69 -4.70 7.90 -15.50
N ALA A 70 -4.99 8.89 -16.33
CA ALA A 70 -4.53 10.27 -16.11
C ALA A 70 -4.98 10.89 -14.76
N SER A 71 -6.14 10.46 -14.25
CA SER A 71 -6.70 10.93 -12.96
C SER A 71 -6.46 9.98 -11.79
N VAL A 72 -5.78 8.85 -12.01
CA VAL A 72 -5.58 7.83 -10.97
C VAL A 72 -4.56 8.30 -9.94
N VAL A 73 -4.97 8.38 -8.70
CA VAL A 73 -4.12 8.70 -7.55
C VAL A 73 -3.61 7.42 -6.91
N VAL A 74 -2.29 7.33 -6.78
CA VAL A 74 -1.61 6.18 -6.17
C VAL A 74 -1.10 6.54 -4.78
N GLY A 75 -1.40 5.69 -3.80
CA GLY A 75 -0.78 5.68 -2.48
C GLY A 75 0.22 4.53 -2.38
N GLU A 76 1.33 4.76 -1.72
CA GLU A 76 2.38 3.75 -1.54
C GLU A 76 2.91 3.80 -0.11
N LEU A 77 2.89 2.66 0.57
CA LEU A 77 3.60 2.43 1.82
C LEU A 77 4.89 1.66 1.51
N ASP A 78 5.98 2.37 1.33
CA ASP A 78 7.32 1.77 1.14
C ASP A 78 8.02 1.51 2.49
N GLN A 79 9.02 0.64 2.45
CA GLN A 79 9.83 0.29 3.63
C GLN A 79 10.75 1.44 4.11
N VAL A 80 11.01 2.45 3.27
CA VAL A 80 11.98 3.52 3.55
C VAL A 80 11.37 4.89 3.29
N GLY A 81 10.69 5.44 4.29
CA GLY A 81 10.33 6.86 4.29
C GLY A 81 11.51 7.71 4.76
N THR A 82 12.31 8.26 3.85
CA THR A 82 13.47 9.11 4.18
C THR A 82 13.18 10.62 4.15
N SER A 83 12.00 11.03 3.66
CA SER A 83 11.73 12.44 3.33
C SER A 83 11.20 13.30 4.49
N ALA A 84 10.83 12.74 5.63
CA ALA A 84 10.10 13.45 6.67
C ALA A 84 10.85 13.63 8.00
N GLU A 85 12.18 13.48 8.05
CA GLU A 85 12.94 13.50 9.31
C GLU A 85 12.72 14.76 10.17
N HIS A 86 12.46 15.90 9.54
CA HIS A 86 12.22 17.17 10.24
C HIS A 86 10.74 17.50 10.44
N ALA A 87 9.83 16.69 9.89
CA ALA A 87 8.40 16.89 10.02
C ALA A 87 7.88 16.42 11.38
N THR A 88 6.78 17.02 11.84
CA THR A 88 5.98 16.47 12.93
C THR A 88 5.02 15.42 12.39
N ILE A 89 4.45 14.57 13.26
CA ILE A 89 3.38 13.65 12.88
C ILE A 89 2.24 14.43 12.21
N ARG A 90 1.84 15.59 12.79
CA ARG A 90 0.81 16.45 12.22
C ARG A 90 1.09 16.83 10.78
N SER A 91 2.23 17.44 10.51
CA SER A 91 2.57 17.90 9.16
C SER A 91 2.76 16.76 8.17
N HIS A 92 3.24 15.62 8.64
CA HIS A 92 3.45 14.45 7.78
C HIS A 92 2.13 13.74 7.43
N VAL A 93 1.29 13.46 8.44
CA VAL A 93 0.08 12.65 8.28
C VAL A 93 -1.10 13.46 7.76
N LEU A 94 -1.24 14.70 8.22
CA LEU A 94 -2.37 15.56 7.88
C LEU A 94 -2.04 16.59 6.80
N GLY A 95 -0.73 16.83 6.54
CA GLY A 95 -0.29 17.87 5.61
C GLY A 95 -0.71 19.25 6.05
N ASP A 96 -1.15 20.06 5.07
CA ASP A 96 -1.62 21.44 5.30
C ASP A 96 -3.13 21.51 5.59
N ARG A 97 -3.77 20.42 6.00
CA ARG A 97 -5.19 20.40 6.35
C ARG A 97 -5.44 21.22 7.60
N ASP A 98 -6.43 22.09 7.54
CA ASP A 98 -6.88 22.85 8.70
C ASP A 98 -7.40 21.92 9.81
N GLU A 99 -7.15 22.29 11.07
CA GLU A 99 -7.57 21.48 12.22
C GLU A 99 -9.08 21.24 12.23
N HIS A 100 -9.85 22.23 11.84
CA HIS A 100 -11.30 22.13 11.75
C HIS A 100 -11.76 21.04 10.76
N ASP A 101 -11.04 20.86 9.64
CA ASP A 101 -11.41 19.92 8.58
C ASP A 101 -11.15 18.47 9.01
N TRP A 102 -9.94 18.17 9.52
CA TRP A 102 -9.61 16.81 9.89
C TRP A 102 -10.16 16.39 11.25
N ALA A 103 -10.28 17.32 12.23
CA ALA A 103 -10.81 17.01 13.54
C ALA A 103 -12.33 16.74 13.52
N GLY A 104 -13.05 17.30 12.53
CA GLY A 104 -14.45 16.97 12.25
C GLY A 104 -14.64 15.60 11.60
N ASP A 105 -13.62 15.08 10.90
CA ASP A 105 -13.70 13.82 10.15
C ASP A 105 -13.53 12.61 11.09
N SER A 106 -14.59 11.83 11.26
CA SER A 106 -14.58 10.64 12.10
C SER A 106 -13.64 9.55 11.59
N ALA A 107 -13.48 9.42 10.25
CA ALA A 107 -12.59 8.42 9.66
C ALA A 107 -11.12 8.77 9.90
N VAL A 108 -10.77 10.05 9.80
CA VAL A 108 -9.41 10.52 10.13
C VAL A 108 -9.09 10.27 11.61
N ARG A 109 -10.02 10.63 12.52
CA ARG A 109 -9.82 10.40 13.96
C ARG A 109 -9.69 8.92 14.31
N GLU A 110 -10.46 8.06 13.66
CA GLU A 110 -10.37 6.61 13.84
C GLU A 110 -8.98 6.10 13.45
N ILE A 111 -8.46 6.50 12.29
CA ILE A 111 -7.12 6.11 11.81
C ILE A 111 -6.05 6.59 12.79
N LEU A 112 -6.09 7.86 13.20
CA LEU A 112 -5.12 8.41 14.15
C LEU A 112 -5.17 7.70 15.50
N THR A 113 -6.36 7.37 15.98
CA THR A 113 -6.52 6.66 17.25
C THR A 113 -5.98 5.23 17.16
N ALA A 114 -6.33 4.50 16.12
CA ALA A 114 -5.91 3.11 15.94
C ALA A 114 -4.39 2.97 15.74
N LEU A 115 -3.79 3.83 14.92
CA LEU A 115 -2.37 3.69 14.55
C LEU A 115 -1.43 4.49 15.45
N LEU A 116 -1.85 5.64 15.98
CA LEU A 116 -0.99 6.55 16.72
C LEU A 116 -1.38 6.67 18.21
N GLY A 117 -2.43 5.99 18.64
CA GLY A 117 -2.91 6.03 20.02
C GLY A 117 -3.66 7.33 20.38
N GLY A 118 -3.97 8.18 19.40
CA GLY A 118 -4.72 9.41 19.61
C GLY A 118 -4.39 10.51 18.61
N PHE A 119 -5.05 11.65 18.80
CA PHE A 119 -4.91 12.83 17.95
C PHE A 119 -4.75 14.13 18.73
N GLN A 120 -4.35 14.04 20.00
CA GLN A 120 -4.04 15.20 20.84
C GLN A 120 -2.79 15.93 20.31
N SER A 121 -2.70 17.25 20.54
CA SER A 121 -1.59 18.06 20.07
C SER A 121 -0.23 17.53 20.51
N GLU A 122 -0.09 17.11 21.76
CA GLU A 122 1.15 16.53 22.29
C GLU A 122 1.63 15.30 21.50
N GLN A 123 0.69 14.48 21.02
CA GLN A 123 0.98 13.32 20.18
C GLN A 123 1.35 13.75 18.75
N LEU A 124 0.56 14.61 18.15
CA LEU A 124 0.73 15.02 16.75
C LEU A 124 1.94 15.93 16.52
N ASP A 125 2.39 16.67 17.54
CA ASP A 125 3.52 17.60 17.43
C ASP A 125 4.88 16.93 17.68
N ARG A 126 4.91 15.62 17.99
CA ARG A 126 6.15 14.83 18.03
C ARG A 126 6.80 14.79 16.66
N ARG A 127 8.14 14.90 16.63
CA ARG A 127 8.89 14.79 15.37
C ARG A 127 8.97 13.36 14.90
N ILE A 128 8.93 13.15 13.58
CA ILE A 128 9.09 11.83 12.97
C ILE A 128 10.46 11.22 13.32
N SER A 129 11.51 12.04 13.42
CA SER A 129 12.85 11.61 13.85
C SER A 129 12.90 10.97 15.23
N ASP A 130 12.02 11.40 16.14
CA ASP A 130 12.01 11.00 17.55
C ASP A 130 11.19 9.71 17.78
N LEU A 131 10.54 9.22 16.73
CA LEU A 131 9.73 8.01 16.77
C LEU A 131 10.61 6.75 16.65
N SER A 132 10.23 5.70 17.35
CA SER A 132 10.74 4.35 17.09
C SER A 132 10.40 3.90 15.66
N GLY A 133 11.11 2.91 15.14
CA GLY A 133 10.84 2.38 13.80
C GLY A 133 9.39 1.93 13.62
N GLY A 134 8.79 1.29 14.63
CA GLY A 134 7.39 0.87 14.60
C GLY A 134 6.41 2.05 14.62
N GLU A 135 6.64 3.06 15.49
CA GLU A 135 5.80 4.27 15.52
C GLU A 135 5.87 5.04 14.20
N ARG A 136 7.09 5.17 13.65
CA ARG A 136 7.29 5.82 12.35
C ARG A 136 6.52 5.12 11.25
N ARG A 137 6.59 3.78 11.20
CA ARG A 137 5.86 3.00 10.20
C ARG A 137 4.35 3.16 10.34
N ARG A 138 3.81 3.20 11.57
CA ARG A 138 2.40 3.48 11.80
C ARG A 138 2.00 4.88 11.35
N ALA A 139 2.87 5.88 11.52
CA ALA A 139 2.61 7.23 11.02
C ALA A 139 2.55 7.28 9.49
N TYR A 140 3.47 6.59 8.79
CA TYR A 140 3.42 6.48 7.32
C TYR A 140 2.18 5.73 6.84
N LEU A 141 1.79 4.66 7.54
CA LEU A 141 0.55 3.95 7.21
C LEU A 141 -0.69 4.85 7.41
N ALA A 142 -0.73 5.62 8.50
CA ALA A 142 -1.81 6.57 8.77
C ALA A 142 -1.93 7.63 7.66
N GLU A 143 -0.80 8.18 7.19
CA GLU A 143 -0.78 9.10 6.04
C GLU A 143 -1.44 8.47 4.81
N GLN A 144 -1.02 7.24 4.44
CA GLN A 144 -1.56 6.58 3.24
C GLN A 144 -3.05 6.25 3.37
N LEU A 145 -3.54 5.93 4.57
CA LEU A 145 -4.95 5.64 4.80
C LEU A 145 -5.83 6.89 4.83
N ILE A 146 -5.28 8.05 5.21
CA ILE A 146 -6.00 9.34 5.24
C ILE A 146 -6.10 9.95 3.85
N ARG A 147 -5.16 9.65 2.96
CA ARG A 147 -5.19 10.16 1.58
C ARG A 147 -6.35 9.56 0.78
N GLU A 148 -6.94 10.37 -0.08
CA GLU A 148 -7.86 9.90 -1.10
C GLU A 148 -7.05 9.31 -2.26
N VAL A 149 -7.08 8.00 -2.39
CA VAL A 149 -6.35 7.26 -3.43
C VAL A 149 -7.27 6.30 -4.17
N ASP A 150 -6.95 6.01 -5.42
CA ASP A 150 -7.66 5.00 -6.23
C ASP A 150 -6.99 3.63 -6.12
N VAL A 151 -5.67 3.61 -5.98
CA VAL A 151 -4.84 2.40 -5.80
C VAL A 151 -3.92 2.60 -4.61
N LEU A 152 -3.88 1.61 -3.71
CA LEU A 152 -3.02 1.60 -2.53
C LEU A 152 -2.07 0.41 -2.58
N PHE A 153 -0.77 0.69 -2.67
CA PHE A 153 0.29 -0.30 -2.58
C PHE A 153 0.81 -0.39 -1.15
N LEU A 154 0.79 -1.59 -0.57
CA LEU A 154 1.20 -1.84 0.81
C LEU A 154 2.30 -2.91 0.85
N ASP A 155 3.52 -2.51 1.17
CA ASP A 155 4.64 -3.44 1.36
C ASP A 155 4.83 -3.75 2.85
N GLU A 156 4.48 -4.99 3.25
CA GLU A 156 4.54 -5.50 4.62
C GLU A 156 3.80 -4.60 5.64
N PRO A 157 2.52 -4.24 5.40
CA PRO A 157 1.80 -3.29 6.28
C PRO A 157 1.55 -3.83 7.69
N THR A 158 1.60 -5.14 7.88
CA THR A 158 1.37 -5.81 9.16
C THR A 158 2.61 -5.84 10.07
N ASN A 159 3.80 -5.53 9.55
CA ASN A 159 5.02 -5.54 10.33
C ASN A 159 4.99 -4.46 11.43
N HIS A 160 5.36 -4.85 12.65
CA HIS A 160 5.37 -4.01 13.86
C HIS A 160 3.98 -3.54 14.32
N LEU A 161 2.92 -4.20 13.85
CA LEU A 161 1.57 -4.03 14.36
C LEU A 161 1.22 -5.21 15.29
N ASP A 162 0.47 -4.91 16.34
CA ASP A 162 -0.15 -5.96 17.16
C ASP A 162 -1.40 -6.52 16.45
N VAL A 163 -1.89 -7.64 16.97
CA VAL A 163 -3.01 -8.40 16.38
C VAL A 163 -4.29 -7.55 16.30
N GLU A 164 -4.52 -6.67 17.27
CA GLU A 164 -5.69 -5.81 17.32
C GLU A 164 -5.65 -4.77 16.20
N ILE A 165 -4.48 -4.15 15.98
CA ILE A 165 -4.27 -3.18 14.91
C ILE A 165 -4.35 -3.87 13.53
N ILE A 166 -3.81 -5.09 13.38
CA ILE A 166 -3.92 -5.87 12.13
C ILE A 166 -5.38 -6.14 11.80
N ALA A 167 -6.17 -6.58 12.80
CA ALA A 167 -7.60 -6.85 12.61
C ALA A 167 -8.38 -5.57 12.25
N TRP A 168 -8.07 -4.46 12.92
CA TRP A 168 -8.65 -3.15 12.58
C TRP A 168 -8.28 -2.73 11.15
N LEU A 169 -7.01 -2.87 10.74
CA LEU A 169 -6.54 -2.52 9.40
C LEU A 169 -7.28 -3.32 8.32
N ALA A 170 -7.42 -4.64 8.52
CA ALA A 170 -8.17 -5.49 7.60
C ALA A 170 -9.63 -5.02 7.46
N ALA A 171 -10.30 -4.76 8.58
CA ALA A 171 -11.68 -4.26 8.57
C ALA A 171 -11.80 -2.88 7.90
N HIS A 172 -10.85 -1.96 8.18
CA HIS A 172 -10.79 -0.64 7.58
C HIS A 172 -10.63 -0.69 6.05
N LEU A 173 -9.73 -1.55 5.56
CA LEU A 173 -9.52 -1.74 4.12
C LEU A 173 -10.75 -2.38 3.45
N LYS A 174 -11.38 -3.37 4.10
CA LYS A 174 -12.65 -3.97 3.60
C LYS A 174 -13.77 -2.95 3.49
N GLY A 175 -13.81 -1.96 4.38
CA GLY A 175 -14.78 -0.86 4.36
C GLY A 175 -14.62 0.09 3.17
N ARG A 176 -13.57 -0.05 2.36
CA ARG A 176 -13.26 0.81 1.20
C ARG A 176 -13.37 0.05 -0.14
N PRO A 177 -14.56 -0.39 -0.58
CA PRO A 177 -14.70 -1.28 -1.73
C PRO A 177 -14.31 -0.67 -3.09
N LYS A 178 -14.11 0.64 -3.15
CA LYS A 178 -13.77 1.34 -4.40
C LYS A 178 -12.27 1.48 -4.64
N ILE A 179 -11.45 1.33 -3.60
CA ILE A 179 -10.00 1.45 -3.69
C ILE A 179 -9.43 0.10 -4.09
N ALA A 180 -8.58 0.08 -5.11
CA ALA A 180 -7.79 -1.10 -5.41
C ALA A 180 -6.64 -1.23 -4.40
N ILE A 181 -6.36 -2.44 -3.94
CA ILE A 181 -5.31 -2.73 -2.96
C ILE A 181 -4.38 -3.78 -3.55
N VAL A 182 -3.09 -3.50 -3.53
CA VAL A 182 -2.05 -4.46 -3.87
C VAL A 182 -1.11 -4.55 -2.66
N THR A 183 -1.07 -5.70 -1.99
CA THR A 183 -0.33 -5.85 -0.75
C THR A 183 0.64 -7.03 -0.77
N VAL A 184 1.84 -6.80 -0.24
CA VAL A 184 2.81 -7.85 0.11
C VAL A 184 2.78 -8.02 1.61
N THR A 185 2.54 -9.22 2.11
CA THR A 185 2.71 -9.54 3.53
C THR A 185 2.92 -11.04 3.72
N HIS A 186 3.50 -11.41 4.86
CA HIS A 186 3.63 -12.80 5.31
C HIS A 186 2.47 -13.22 6.24
N ASP A 187 1.59 -12.30 6.60
CA ASP A 187 0.42 -12.57 7.42
C ASP A 187 -0.69 -13.19 6.56
N ARG A 188 -0.85 -14.51 6.65
CA ARG A 188 -1.82 -15.28 5.87
C ARG A 188 -3.25 -14.90 6.21
N TRP A 189 -3.54 -14.70 7.51
CA TRP A 189 -4.87 -14.28 7.93
C TRP A 189 -5.26 -12.94 7.31
N PHE A 190 -4.33 -11.98 7.30
CA PHE A 190 -4.57 -10.68 6.66
C PHE A 190 -4.82 -10.81 5.16
N LEU A 191 -4.06 -11.68 4.45
CA LEU A 191 -4.28 -11.95 3.02
C LEU A 191 -5.67 -12.53 2.76
N ASP A 192 -6.09 -13.54 3.54
CA ASP A 192 -7.41 -14.16 3.40
C ASP A 192 -8.56 -13.20 3.73
N GLU A 193 -8.34 -12.27 4.67
CA GLU A 193 -9.35 -11.28 5.03
C GLU A 193 -9.48 -10.13 4.02
N VAL A 194 -8.39 -9.72 3.38
CA VAL A 194 -8.36 -8.51 2.56
C VAL A 194 -8.38 -8.80 1.07
N CYS A 195 -7.74 -9.89 0.61
CA CYS A 195 -7.49 -10.15 -0.80
C CYS A 195 -8.42 -11.24 -1.35
N ASP A 196 -8.83 -11.07 -2.61
CA ASP A 196 -9.62 -12.02 -3.39
C ASP A 196 -8.90 -12.45 -4.68
N HIS A 197 -7.71 -11.89 -4.92
CA HIS A 197 -6.80 -12.27 -6.00
C HIS A 197 -5.39 -12.41 -5.44
N MET A 198 -4.61 -13.31 -6.02
CA MET A 198 -3.22 -13.54 -5.62
C MET A 198 -2.30 -13.46 -6.83
N TRP A 199 -1.19 -12.76 -6.68
CA TRP A 199 -0.07 -12.76 -7.60
C TRP A 199 1.12 -13.48 -6.98
N GLU A 200 1.55 -14.58 -7.59
CA GLU A 200 2.71 -15.32 -7.13
C GLU A 200 3.94 -14.96 -7.96
N VAL A 201 4.98 -14.42 -7.30
CA VAL A 201 6.25 -14.05 -7.96
C VAL A 201 7.21 -15.23 -7.88
N VAL A 202 7.44 -15.89 -9.01
CA VAL A 202 8.30 -17.09 -9.14
C VAL A 202 9.24 -16.94 -10.33
N GLY A 203 10.55 -17.04 -10.07
CA GLY A 203 11.57 -17.05 -11.14
C GLY A 203 11.62 -15.79 -12.02
N GLY A 204 11.05 -14.69 -11.53
CA GLY A 204 10.93 -13.43 -12.25
C GLY A 204 9.63 -13.27 -13.03
N ASN A 205 8.79 -14.31 -13.10
CA ASN A 205 7.43 -14.24 -13.65
C ASN A 205 6.43 -13.99 -12.55
N VAL A 206 5.22 -13.58 -12.92
CA VAL A 206 4.09 -13.43 -12.01
C VAL A 206 2.94 -14.26 -12.54
N GLU A 207 2.42 -15.14 -11.68
CA GLU A 207 1.24 -15.95 -11.95
C GLU A 207 0.06 -15.41 -11.17
N GLU A 208 -1.11 -15.30 -11.85
CA GLU A 208 -2.32 -14.73 -11.28
C GLU A 208 -3.30 -15.84 -10.89
N TYR A 209 -3.85 -15.76 -9.68
CA TYR A 209 -4.84 -16.68 -9.15
C TYR A 209 -6.05 -15.90 -8.63
N VAL A 210 -7.25 -16.44 -8.86
CA VAL A 210 -8.50 -15.94 -8.28
C VAL A 210 -8.78 -16.73 -7.01
N GLY A 211 -8.98 -16.03 -5.90
CA GLY A 211 -9.24 -16.61 -4.58
C GLY A 211 -8.34 -15.99 -3.51
N GLY A 212 -8.59 -16.36 -2.24
CA GLY A 212 -7.73 -16.02 -1.11
C GLY A 212 -6.42 -16.81 -1.12
N TYR A 213 -5.64 -16.66 -0.04
CA TYR A 213 -4.36 -17.38 0.13
C TYR A 213 -4.57 -18.87 0.49
N SER A 214 -5.68 -19.24 1.14
CA SER A 214 -6.00 -20.60 1.63
C SER A 214 -6.74 -21.43 0.62
#